data_3f48cae7dfca453c647aa7d4312c1489
#
_entry.id   3f48cae7dfca453c647aa7d4312c1489
#
_cell.length_a   1.000
_cell.length_b   1.000
_cell.length_c   1.000
_cell.angle_alpha   90.00
_cell.angle_beta   90.00
_cell.angle_gamma   90.00
#
_symmetry.space_group_name_H-M   'P 1'
#
loop_
_entity.id
_entity.type
_entity.pdbx_description
1 polymer ?
#
loop_
_entity_poly.entity_id
_entity_poly.type
_entity_poly.pdbx_seq_one_letter_code
_entity_poly.pdbx_strand_id
1 'polypeptide(L)'
;MNDKLPLCSDVNSHPSVRLLSRHLVWLNKPAPDATAAASEWIDAWFNTTVVYQSLVTDPTISPPGFILPRRLWSTLNRFRTGQGRCAANLVRCHQASDPSCIPGNPQHTMDHIVNHCPITRFSGGLWLLHQADEDAISC
;
A
#
# COMPACT_ATOMS: atom_id res chain seq x y z
N MET A 1 -42.54 19.56 24.59
CA MET A 1 -41.20 20.17 24.61
C MET A 1 -40.35 19.48 23.54
N ASN A 2 -40.24 20.12 22.39
CA ASN A 2 -39.47 19.62 21.25
C ASN A 2 -38.11 20.30 21.26
N ASP A 3 -37.14 19.67 21.85
CA ASP A 3 -35.74 20.11 21.70
C ASP A 3 -35.24 19.69 20.32
N LYS A 4 -35.40 20.60 19.37
CA LYS A 4 -34.69 20.53 18.11
C LYS A 4 -33.23 20.75 18.39
N LEU A 5 -32.42 19.69 18.22
CA LEU A 5 -30.99 19.80 18.08
C LEU A 5 -30.65 20.86 17.01
N PRO A 6 -29.76 21.80 17.27
CA PRO A 6 -29.35 22.77 16.27
C PRO A 6 -28.75 22.03 15.07
N LEU A 7 -29.38 22.18 13.93
CA LEU A 7 -28.78 21.82 12.64
C LEU A 7 -27.46 22.57 12.52
N CYS A 8 -26.39 21.81 12.34
CA CYS A 8 -25.07 22.32 12.09
C CYS A 8 -25.04 23.08 10.74
N SER A 9 -25.48 24.35 10.78
CA SER A 9 -25.55 25.25 9.62
C SER A 9 -24.21 25.93 9.31
N ASP A 10 -23.17 25.70 10.11
CA ASP A 10 -21.91 26.41 9.99
C ASP A 10 -20.80 25.65 9.24
N VAL A 11 -21.12 24.50 8.64
CA VAL A 11 -20.12 23.69 7.90
C VAL A 11 -19.82 24.25 6.51
N ASN A 12 -20.62 25.21 6.00
CA ASN A 12 -20.51 25.70 4.63
C ASN A 12 -19.92 27.12 4.48
N SER A 13 -19.53 27.80 5.55
CA SER A 13 -19.06 29.19 5.46
C SER A 13 -17.55 29.37 5.29
N HIS A 14 -16.75 28.33 5.48
CA HIS A 14 -15.32 28.38 5.16
C HIS A 14 -14.93 27.18 4.28
N PRO A 15 -14.45 27.43 3.05
CA PRO A 15 -13.81 26.38 2.29
C PRO A 15 -12.66 25.83 3.15
N SER A 16 -12.68 24.51 3.39
CA SER A 16 -11.68 23.90 4.25
C SER A 16 -10.29 24.29 3.75
N VAL A 17 -9.38 24.60 4.66
CA VAL A 17 -7.98 24.95 4.36
C VAL A 17 -7.34 23.90 3.44
N ARG A 18 -7.78 22.66 3.51
CA ARG A 18 -7.36 21.56 2.61
C ARG A 18 -7.79 21.78 1.15
N LEU A 19 -8.99 22.30 0.89
CA LEU A 19 -9.45 22.58 -0.47
C LEU A 19 -8.73 23.80 -1.05
N LEU A 20 -8.52 24.83 -0.25
CA LEU A 20 -7.73 26.01 -0.64
C LEU A 20 -6.28 25.63 -0.95
N SER A 21 -5.66 24.81 -0.13
CA SER A 21 -4.27 24.38 -0.35
C SER A 21 -4.13 23.53 -1.63
N ARG A 22 -5.07 22.64 -1.91
CA ARG A 22 -5.08 21.87 -3.17
C ARG A 22 -5.31 22.76 -4.39
N HIS A 23 -6.20 23.71 -4.29
CA HIS A 23 -6.53 24.62 -5.39
C HIS A 23 -5.33 25.54 -5.73
N LEU A 24 -4.67 26.08 -4.72
CA LEU A 24 -3.48 26.94 -4.88
C LEU A 24 -2.28 26.18 -5.49
N VAL A 25 -2.07 24.94 -5.11
CA VAL A 25 -0.98 24.12 -5.65
C VAL A 25 -1.16 23.85 -7.14
N TRP A 26 -2.38 23.59 -7.61
CA TRP A 26 -2.66 23.34 -9.02
C TRP A 26 -2.64 24.62 -9.89
N LEU A 27 -3.00 25.77 -9.32
CA LEU A 27 -3.06 27.03 -10.06
C LEU A 27 -1.71 27.73 -10.23
N ASN A 28 -0.79 27.53 -9.30
CA ASN A 28 0.46 28.31 -9.23
C ASN A 28 1.72 27.53 -9.60
N LYS A 29 1.63 26.24 -9.89
CA LYS A 29 2.77 25.45 -10.34
C LYS A 29 2.64 25.17 -11.83
N PRO A 30 3.61 25.58 -12.67
CA PRO A 30 3.64 25.11 -14.04
C PRO A 30 3.66 23.58 -14.03
N ALA A 31 3.00 22.94 -15.00
CA ALA A 31 3.03 21.50 -15.13
C ALA A 31 4.51 21.05 -15.19
N PRO A 32 4.97 20.15 -14.30
CA PRO A 32 6.35 19.72 -14.35
C PRO A 32 6.61 19.05 -15.69
N ASP A 33 7.76 19.31 -16.27
CA ASP A 33 8.25 18.55 -17.41
C ASP A 33 8.30 17.07 -17.01
N ALA A 34 7.86 16.17 -17.89
CA ALA A 34 7.79 14.73 -17.59
C ALA A 34 9.14 14.15 -17.18
N THR A 35 10.24 14.65 -17.75
CA THR A 35 11.61 14.26 -17.39
C THR A 35 12.01 14.74 -16.00
N ALA A 36 11.65 15.96 -15.64
CA ALA A 36 11.92 16.51 -14.30
C ALA A 36 11.09 15.76 -13.23
N ALA A 37 9.84 15.45 -13.52
CA ALA A 37 8.98 14.69 -12.61
C ALA A 37 9.52 13.25 -12.40
N ALA A 38 10.02 12.61 -13.43
CA ALA A 38 10.63 11.27 -13.34
C ALA A 38 11.90 11.30 -12.48
N SER A 39 12.79 12.30 -12.67
CA SER A 39 13.97 12.49 -11.85
C SER A 39 13.63 12.69 -10.37
N GLU A 40 12.70 13.60 -10.07
CA GLU A 40 12.25 13.83 -8.69
C GLU A 40 11.67 12.55 -8.05
N TRP A 41 10.99 11.74 -8.82
CA TRP A 41 10.42 10.48 -8.34
C TRP A 41 11.48 9.44 -8.03
N ILE A 42 12.48 9.30 -8.88
CA ILE A 42 13.63 8.41 -8.68
C ILE A 42 14.37 8.84 -7.41
N ASP A 43 14.69 10.12 -7.28
CA ASP A 43 15.39 10.66 -6.11
C ASP A 43 14.59 10.45 -4.82
N ALA A 44 13.28 10.72 -4.83
CA ALA A 44 12.41 10.48 -3.69
C ALA A 44 12.34 8.99 -3.32
N TRP A 45 12.30 8.10 -4.31
CA TRP A 45 12.28 6.66 -4.11
C TRP A 45 13.52 6.16 -3.39
N PHE A 46 14.71 6.56 -3.84
CA PHE A 46 15.98 6.11 -3.26
C PHE A 46 16.29 6.77 -1.91
N ASN A 47 15.76 7.95 -1.66
CA ASN A 47 15.93 8.66 -0.38
C ASN A 47 14.90 8.26 0.69
N THR A 48 13.91 7.43 0.37
CA THR A 48 12.86 6.98 1.30
C THR A 48 13.05 5.51 1.63
N THR A 49 12.91 5.14 2.90
CA THR A 49 12.92 3.74 3.31
C THR A 49 11.52 3.16 3.22
N VAL A 50 11.29 2.23 2.31
CA VAL A 50 10.02 1.51 2.15
C VAL A 50 10.22 0.00 2.26
N VAL A 51 9.15 -0.67 2.67
CA VAL A 51 9.14 -2.14 2.78
C VAL A 51 9.36 -2.75 1.40
N TYR A 52 10.32 -3.67 1.31
CA TYR A 52 10.68 -4.38 0.07
C TYR A 52 11.09 -3.45 -1.10
N GLN A 53 11.74 -2.34 -0.80
CA GLN A 53 12.25 -1.39 -1.80
C GLN A 53 13.10 -2.06 -2.88
N SER A 54 13.82 -3.12 -2.53
CA SER A 54 14.67 -3.89 -3.45
C SER A 54 13.92 -4.60 -4.57
N LEU A 55 12.60 -4.77 -4.46
CA LEU A 55 11.78 -5.34 -5.54
C LEU A 55 11.58 -4.39 -6.71
N VAL A 56 11.75 -3.08 -6.50
CA VAL A 56 11.51 -2.05 -7.50
C VAL A 56 12.81 -1.32 -7.77
N THR A 57 13.48 -1.68 -8.84
CA THR A 57 14.75 -1.07 -9.26
C THR A 57 14.54 0.29 -9.94
N ASP A 58 13.43 0.45 -10.64
CA ASP A 58 13.05 1.69 -11.30
C ASP A 58 11.57 2.00 -11.02
N PRO A 59 11.26 3.06 -10.24
CA PRO A 59 9.89 3.40 -9.89
C PRO A 59 9.09 4.03 -11.05
N THR A 60 9.74 4.38 -12.16
CA THR A 60 9.09 4.97 -13.35
C THR A 60 8.50 3.93 -14.27
N ILE A 61 8.91 2.68 -14.14
CA ILE A 61 8.43 1.56 -14.93
C ILE A 61 7.26 0.87 -14.22
N SER A 62 6.23 0.51 -14.97
CA SER A 62 5.11 -0.27 -14.42
C SER A 62 5.61 -1.60 -13.86
N PRO A 63 5.31 -1.93 -12.60
CA PRO A 63 5.78 -3.16 -11.99
C PRO A 63 5.13 -4.40 -12.63
N PRO A 64 5.76 -5.58 -12.53
CA PRO A 64 5.22 -6.82 -13.06
C PRO A 64 3.77 -7.06 -12.62
N GLY A 65 2.95 -7.60 -13.51
CA GLY A 65 1.54 -7.86 -13.24
C GLY A 65 0.64 -6.62 -13.26
N PHE A 66 1.10 -5.47 -13.77
CA PHE A 66 0.27 -4.26 -13.88
C PHE A 66 -1.00 -4.46 -14.71
N ILE A 67 -0.96 -5.36 -15.69
CA ILE A 67 -2.09 -5.70 -16.57
C ILE A 67 -3.05 -6.75 -15.97
N LEU A 68 -2.75 -7.29 -14.79
CA LEU A 68 -3.60 -8.27 -14.12
C LEU A 68 -4.99 -7.69 -13.79
N PRO A 69 -6.03 -8.53 -13.73
CA PRO A 69 -7.32 -8.11 -13.18
C PRO A 69 -7.17 -7.45 -11.83
N ARG A 70 -7.96 -6.38 -11.59
CA ARG A 70 -7.82 -5.52 -10.39
C ARG A 70 -7.74 -6.29 -9.07
N ARG A 71 -8.46 -7.39 -8.96
CA ARG A 71 -8.44 -8.22 -7.74
C ARG A 71 -7.06 -8.83 -7.49
N LEU A 72 -6.47 -9.44 -8.51
CA LEU A 72 -5.14 -10.05 -8.43
C LEU A 72 -4.06 -8.99 -8.24
N TRP A 73 -4.12 -7.91 -9.01
CA TRP A 73 -3.25 -6.75 -8.83
C TRP A 73 -3.26 -6.20 -7.40
N SER A 74 -4.45 -6.01 -6.82
CA SER A 74 -4.58 -5.52 -5.45
C SER A 74 -4.02 -6.50 -4.43
N THR A 75 -4.21 -7.80 -4.64
CA THR A 75 -3.65 -8.85 -3.77
C THR A 75 -2.13 -8.85 -3.85
N LEU A 76 -1.56 -8.85 -5.04
CA LEU A 76 -0.12 -8.79 -5.26
C LEU A 76 0.52 -7.56 -4.59
N ASN A 77 -0.10 -6.40 -4.72
CA ASN A 77 0.40 -5.18 -4.08
C ASN A 77 0.33 -5.23 -2.55
N ARG A 78 -0.62 -5.93 -1.96
CA ARG A 78 -0.65 -6.17 -0.51
C ARG A 78 0.56 -6.98 -0.04
N PHE A 79 1.02 -7.94 -0.82
CA PHE A 79 2.27 -8.66 -0.54
C PHE A 79 3.48 -7.73 -0.68
N ARG A 80 3.60 -7.01 -1.78
CA ARG A 80 4.70 -6.07 -2.07
C ARG A 80 4.87 -4.97 -1.03
N THR A 81 3.76 -4.54 -0.43
CA THR A 81 3.76 -3.46 0.57
C THR A 81 3.71 -3.96 2.02
N GLY A 82 3.61 -5.27 2.22
CA GLY A 82 3.43 -5.83 3.56
C GLY A 82 2.09 -5.48 4.22
N GLN A 83 1.12 -4.95 3.46
CA GLN A 83 -0.16 -4.45 3.97
C GLN A 83 -1.32 -5.46 3.82
N GLY A 84 -1.00 -6.73 3.60
CA GLY A 84 -1.99 -7.79 3.52
C GLY A 84 -2.62 -8.15 4.86
N ARG A 85 -3.67 -8.96 4.78
CA ARG A 85 -4.34 -9.47 5.98
C ARG A 85 -3.49 -10.61 6.59
N CYS A 86 -2.77 -10.30 7.65
CA CYS A 86 -2.02 -11.23 8.47
C CYS A 86 -2.29 -10.93 9.95
N ALA A 87 -2.01 -11.86 10.86
CA ALA A 87 -2.31 -11.68 12.27
C ALA A 87 -1.62 -10.45 12.85
N ALA A 88 -0.36 -10.21 12.50
CA ALA A 88 0.38 -9.02 12.95
C ALA A 88 -0.31 -7.70 12.52
N ASN A 89 -0.82 -7.62 11.29
CA ASN A 89 -1.54 -6.45 10.81
C ASN A 89 -2.92 -6.31 11.47
N LEU A 90 -3.62 -7.45 11.72
CA LEU A 90 -4.90 -7.43 12.43
C LEU A 90 -4.74 -6.95 13.88
N VAL A 91 -3.68 -7.37 14.56
CA VAL A 91 -3.37 -6.86 15.92
C VAL A 91 -3.06 -5.36 15.88
N ARG A 92 -2.27 -4.91 14.91
CA ARG A 92 -1.98 -3.48 14.75
C ARG A 92 -3.24 -2.64 14.49
N CYS A 93 -4.25 -3.22 13.84
CA CYS A 93 -5.55 -2.58 13.60
C CYS A 93 -6.59 -2.86 14.70
N HIS A 94 -6.20 -3.44 15.83
CA HIS A 94 -7.08 -3.80 16.94
C HIS A 94 -8.23 -4.76 16.57
N GLN A 95 -8.03 -5.60 15.54
CA GLN A 95 -9.00 -6.58 15.07
C GLN A 95 -8.67 -8.01 15.54
N ALA A 96 -7.52 -8.22 16.15
CA ALA A 96 -7.10 -9.47 16.76
C ALA A 96 -6.25 -9.19 18.00
N SER A 97 -6.12 -10.17 18.89
CA SER A 97 -5.34 -10.08 20.11
C SER A 97 -3.99 -10.80 20.03
N ASP A 98 -3.86 -11.76 19.10
CA ASP A 98 -2.68 -12.60 18.99
C ASP A 98 -2.06 -12.47 17.59
N PRO A 99 -0.77 -12.07 17.49
CA PRO A 99 -0.05 -11.96 16.23
C PRO A 99 0.61 -13.28 15.79
N SER A 100 0.50 -14.36 16.54
CA SER A 100 1.23 -15.60 16.31
C SER A 100 0.72 -16.39 15.10
N CYS A 101 1.60 -17.25 14.58
CA CYS A 101 1.28 -18.25 13.59
C CYS A 101 1.11 -19.62 14.25
N ILE A 102 0.10 -20.38 13.85
CA ILE A 102 -0.20 -21.73 14.39
C ILE A 102 1.02 -22.69 14.41
N PRO A 103 1.96 -22.66 13.44
CA PRO A 103 3.17 -23.49 13.52
C PRO A 103 4.23 -23.02 14.53
N GLY A 104 3.93 -22.06 15.41
CA GLY A 104 4.82 -21.65 16.50
C GLY A 104 5.72 -20.44 16.24
N ASN A 105 5.51 -19.70 15.15
CA ASN A 105 6.18 -18.43 14.95
C ASN A 105 5.46 -17.33 15.74
N PRO A 106 6.17 -16.49 16.53
CA PRO A 106 5.56 -15.46 17.34
C PRO A 106 4.94 -14.31 16.53
N GLN A 107 5.28 -14.19 15.25
CA GLN A 107 4.74 -13.12 14.39
C GLN A 107 4.33 -13.65 13.01
N HIS A 108 3.04 -13.66 12.75
CA HIS A 108 2.44 -13.98 11.47
C HIS A 108 2.37 -12.71 10.61
N THR A 109 3.50 -12.35 9.99
CA THR A 109 3.64 -11.20 9.08
C THR A 109 3.43 -11.61 7.63
N MET A 110 3.30 -10.65 6.71
CA MET A 110 3.25 -10.93 5.26
C MET A 110 4.54 -11.61 4.77
N ASP A 111 5.69 -11.19 5.29
CA ASP A 111 6.97 -11.82 4.98
C ASP A 111 7.00 -13.27 5.45
N HIS A 112 6.56 -13.54 6.68
CA HIS A 112 6.46 -14.91 7.19
C HIS A 112 5.56 -15.78 6.30
N ILE A 113 4.39 -15.28 5.89
CA ILE A 113 3.44 -16.02 5.05
C ILE A 113 4.09 -16.46 3.74
N VAL A 114 4.85 -15.57 3.10
CA VAL A 114 5.40 -15.83 1.76
C VAL A 114 6.71 -16.58 1.79
N ASN A 115 7.60 -16.24 2.74
CA ASN A 115 8.97 -16.72 2.72
C ASN A 115 9.24 -17.86 3.72
N HIS A 116 8.56 -17.87 4.87
CA HIS A 116 8.99 -18.67 6.02
C HIS A 116 7.96 -19.65 6.55
N CYS A 117 6.67 -19.42 6.33
CA CYS A 117 5.62 -20.27 6.87
C CYS A 117 5.65 -21.67 6.24
N PRO A 118 5.77 -22.76 7.02
CA PRO A 118 5.82 -24.11 6.47
C PRO A 118 4.53 -24.53 5.74
N ILE A 119 3.40 -23.84 6.03
CA ILE A 119 2.09 -24.16 5.46
C ILE A 119 1.82 -23.33 4.20
N THR A 120 2.20 -22.05 4.20
CA THR A 120 1.74 -21.08 3.19
C THR A 120 2.87 -20.51 2.34
N ARG A 121 4.12 -20.81 2.63
CA ARG A 121 5.25 -20.22 1.88
C ARG A 121 5.12 -20.50 0.39
N PHE A 122 5.36 -19.47 -0.40
CA PHE A 122 5.44 -19.59 -1.85
C PHE A 122 6.81 -20.10 -2.27
N SER A 123 6.85 -21.07 -3.18
CA SER A 123 8.11 -21.61 -3.72
C SER A 123 8.82 -20.52 -4.55
N GLY A 124 9.97 -20.04 -4.02
CA GLY A 124 10.67 -18.88 -4.61
C GLY A 124 10.42 -17.57 -3.88
N GLY A 125 9.56 -17.57 -2.85
CA GLY A 125 9.34 -16.44 -1.96
C GLY A 125 8.78 -15.20 -2.66
N LEU A 126 8.94 -14.06 -1.99
CA LEU A 126 8.37 -12.80 -2.45
C LEU A 126 8.94 -12.33 -3.81
N TRP A 127 10.18 -12.70 -4.12
CA TRP A 127 10.79 -12.33 -5.39
C TRP A 127 10.05 -12.92 -6.60
N LEU A 128 9.80 -14.24 -6.60
CA LEU A 128 9.05 -14.88 -7.69
C LEU A 128 7.59 -14.46 -7.68
N LEU A 129 6.99 -14.30 -6.50
CA LEU A 129 5.63 -13.75 -6.39
C LEU A 129 5.54 -12.35 -7.02
N HIS A 130 6.59 -11.53 -6.87
CA HIS A 130 6.65 -10.19 -7.46
C HIS A 130 6.66 -10.21 -8.99
N GLN A 131 7.28 -11.22 -9.61
CA GLN A 131 7.32 -11.34 -11.08
C GLN A 131 5.93 -11.55 -11.69
N ALA A 132 4.96 -11.97 -10.88
CA ALA A 132 3.56 -12.17 -11.29
C ALA A 132 3.44 -13.14 -12.50
N ASP A 133 4.24 -14.19 -12.49
CA ASP A 133 4.15 -15.28 -13.47
C ASP A 133 2.86 -16.13 -13.27
N GLU A 134 2.67 -17.13 -14.12
CA GLU A 134 1.47 -17.97 -14.08
C GLU A 134 1.35 -18.73 -12.75
N ASP A 135 2.47 -19.17 -12.16
CA ASP A 135 2.48 -19.87 -10.87
C ASP A 135 2.04 -18.94 -9.73
N ALA A 136 2.51 -17.69 -9.74
CA ALA A 136 2.12 -16.67 -8.78
C ALA A 136 0.65 -16.30 -8.87
N ILE A 137 0.06 -16.37 -10.06
CA ILE A 137 -1.36 -16.03 -10.30
C ILE A 137 -2.28 -17.18 -9.89
N SER A 138 -1.80 -18.42 -9.96
CA SER A 138 -2.57 -19.63 -9.65
C SER A 138 -2.64 -19.93 -8.13
N CYS A 139 -1.84 -19.26 -7.34
CA CYS A 139 -1.78 -19.37 -5.88
C CYS A 139 -2.90 -18.56 -5.22
#